data_78f341609fd5e11741c6f1ca3dc305d2
#
_entry.id   78f341609fd5e11741c6f1ca3dc305d2
#
_cell.length_a   1.000
_cell.length_b   1.000
_cell.length_c   1.000
_cell.angle_alpha   90.00
_cell.angle_beta   90.00
_cell.angle_gamma   90.00
#
_symmetry.space_group_name_H-M   'P 1'
#
loop_
_entity.id
_entity.type
_entity.pdbx_description
1 polymer ?
#
loop_
_entity_poly.entity_id
_entity_poly.type
_entity_poly.pdbx_seq_one_letter_code
_entity_poly.pdbx_strand_id
1 'polypeptide(L)'
;YDIIDRIQQSVMTPPDKDQSFIISRTSYLDVYRMANSILDALSSQPPSAVCLYTEDKSIIAAALLAALAGDFSLVLPHTDSQTLLSEIRDNLKVTTVITDQARLLPASMQPLIPETNSPATFDHPLRLHPDQELCAFYTGGSTGAPRRWSKSLRNLLAEALYHAQAFAVSSKDLILPTVPAHHIYGFLFTVLIPLVAKASLPPRICSFPEEIRHDLASFHPSILVSVPVHFRSLRTGQFMDSSPALRMALS
;
A
#
# COMPACT_ATOMS: atom_id res chain seq x y z
N TYR A 1 -7.18 23.02 12.19
CA TYR A 1 -7.71 21.68 11.84
C TYR A 1 -6.76 20.64 12.42
N ASP A 2 -7.30 19.69 13.19
CA ASP A 2 -6.53 18.58 13.72
C ASP A 2 -6.04 17.72 12.53
N ILE A 3 -4.87 17.08 12.70
CA ILE A 3 -4.31 16.16 11.69
C ILE A 3 -5.29 15.03 11.36
N ILE A 4 -6.10 14.62 12.31
CA ILE A 4 -7.12 13.58 12.17
C ILE A 4 -8.22 14.01 11.18
N ASP A 5 -8.73 15.26 11.28
CA ASP A 5 -9.74 15.79 10.34
C ASP A 5 -9.19 15.78 8.91
N ARG A 6 -7.91 16.15 8.74
CA ARG A 6 -7.25 16.14 7.43
C ARG A 6 -7.08 14.74 6.86
N ILE A 7 -6.71 13.77 7.71
CA ILE A 7 -6.61 12.36 7.33
C ILE A 7 -7.99 11.87 6.87
N GLN A 8 -9.01 12.09 7.69
CA GLN A 8 -10.38 11.68 7.37
C GLN A 8 -10.85 12.29 6.06
N GLN A 9 -10.67 13.60 5.89
CA GLN A 9 -11.04 14.29 4.66
C GLN A 9 -10.31 13.71 3.45
N SER A 10 -8.99 13.54 3.50
CA SER A 10 -8.19 13.03 2.37
C SER A 10 -8.58 11.61 1.97
N VAL A 11 -8.77 10.73 2.96
CA VAL A 11 -9.10 9.32 2.73
C VAL A 11 -10.53 9.17 2.23
N MET A 12 -11.50 9.90 2.84
CA MET A 12 -12.92 9.79 2.54
C MET A 12 -13.39 10.64 1.36
N THR A 13 -12.56 11.58 0.86
CA THR A 13 -12.91 12.33 -0.34
C THR A 13 -13.11 11.36 -1.50
N PRO A 14 -14.29 11.32 -2.13
CA PRO A 14 -14.53 10.44 -3.26
C PRO A 14 -13.54 10.78 -4.40
N PRO A 15 -12.97 9.77 -5.06
CA PRO A 15 -12.20 9.99 -6.28
C PRO A 15 -13.12 10.39 -7.43
N ASP A 16 -12.53 10.95 -8.48
CA ASP A 16 -13.26 11.06 -9.75
C ASP A 16 -13.69 9.66 -10.22
N LYS A 17 -14.87 9.57 -10.85
CA LYS A 17 -15.52 8.30 -11.19
C LYS A 17 -14.59 7.34 -11.97
N ASP A 18 -13.75 7.88 -12.84
CA ASP A 18 -12.85 7.12 -13.69
C ASP A 18 -11.39 7.15 -13.22
N GLN A 19 -11.13 7.64 -11.99
CA GLN A 19 -9.78 7.73 -11.45
C GLN A 19 -9.19 6.35 -11.22
N SER A 20 -8.10 6.04 -11.92
CA SER A 20 -7.35 4.80 -11.71
C SER A 20 -6.49 4.87 -10.45
N PHE A 21 -6.52 3.82 -9.64
CA PHE A 21 -5.49 3.56 -8.63
C PHE A 21 -4.28 2.88 -9.28
N ILE A 22 -4.54 1.80 -10.04
CA ILE A 22 -3.55 1.19 -10.95
C ILE A 22 -4.05 1.37 -12.37
N ILE A 23 -3.31 2.09 -13.21
CA ILE A 23 -3.72 2.39 -14.58
C ILE A 23 -4.04 1.11 -15.35
N SER A 24 -5.13 1.15 -16.12
CA SER A 24 -5.62 0.04 -16.94
C SER A 24 -5.92 -1.26 -16.18
N ARG A 25 -5.98 -1.24 -14.84
CA ARG A 25 -6.21 -2.44 -14.03
C ARG A 25 -7.25 -2.25 -12.93
N THR A 26 -7.08 -1.26 -12.06
CA THR A 26 -7.91 -1.09 -10.86
C THR A 26 -8.23 0.38 -10.65
N SER A 27 -9.50 0.72 -10.52
CA SER A 27 -9.96 2.05 -10.16
C SER A 27 -9.93 2.27 -8.64
N TYR A 28 -10.03 3.52 -8.20
CA TYR A 28 -10.26 3.82 -6.78
C TYR A 28 -11.59 3.27 -6.26
N LEU A 29 -12.61 3.19 -7.14
CA LEU A 29 -13.88 2.56 -6.77
C LEU A 29 -13.73 1.05 -6.53
N ASP A 30 -12.84 0.38 -7.24
CA ASP A 30 -12.54 -1.03 -6.99
C ASP A 30 -11.80 -1.22 -5.66
N VAL A 31 -10.91 -0.30 -5.30
CA VAL A 31 -10.27 -0.28 -3.97
C VAL A 31 -11.32 -0.16 -2.87
N TYR A 32 -12.34 0.70 -3.04
CA TYR A 32 -13.44 0.83 -2.08
C TYR A 32 -14.31 -0.43 -2.01
N ARG A 33 -14.63 -1.04 -3.16
CA ARG A 33 -15.35 -2.32 -3.21
C ARG A 33 -14.61 -3.43 -2.45
N MET A 34 -13.31 -3.56 -2.70
CA MET A 34 -12.47 -4.52 -1.98
C MET A 34 -12.42 -4.24 -0.48
N ALA A 35 -12.34 -2.97 -0.07
CA ALA A 35 -12.36 -2.60 1.35
C ALA A 35 -13.69 -2.99 2.02
N ASN A 36 -14.81 -2.75 1.35
CA ASN A 36 -16.13 -3.18 1.83
C ASN A 36 -16.22 -4.71 1.93
N SER A 37 -15.74 -5.43 0.92
CA SER A 37 -15.69 -6.90 0.93
C SER A 37 -14.90 -7.44 2.12
N ILE A 38 -13.77 -6.81 2.48
CA ILE A 38 -12.98 -7.18 3.67
C ILE A 38 -13.78 -6.94 4.94
N LEU A 39 -14.41 -5.77 5.09
CA LEU A 39 -15.23 -5.43 6.26
C LEU A 39 -16.40 -6.39 6.44
N ASP A 40 -17.11 -6.70 5.36
CA ASP A 40 -18.23 -7.63 5.37
C ASP A 40 -17.78 -9.03 5.85
N ALA A 41 -16.66 -9.52 5.32
CA ALA A 41 -16.12 -10.82 5.70
C ALA A 41 -15.65 -10.90 7.17
N LEU A 42 -15.20 -9.78 7.74
CA LEU A 42 -14.72 -9.71 9.13
C LEU A 42 -15.81 -9.29 10.12
N SER A 43 -17.00 -8.90 9.66
CA SER A 43 -18.08 -8.31 10.49
C SER A 43 -18.59 -9.23 11.60
N SER A 44 -18.65 -10.54 11.36
CA SER A 44 -19.17 -11.54 12.32
C SER A 44 -18.23 -11.82 13.48
N GLN A 45 -16.93 -11.71 13.26
CA GLN A 45 -15.87 -11.91 14.25
C GLN A 45 -14.73 -10.91 14.01
N PRO A 46 -14.90 -9.66 14.45
CA PRO A 46 -13.88 -8.64 14.22
C PRO A 46 -12.56 -9.03 14.90
N PRO A 47 -11.46 -9.16 14.14
CA PRO A 47 -10.16 -9.48 14.70
C PRO A 47 -9.49 -8.22 15.25
N SER A 48 -8.53 -8.38 16.17
CA SER A 48 -7.65 -7.28 16.59
C SER A 48 -6.53 -7.01 15.58
N ALA A 49 -6.14 -8.02 14.82
CA ALA A 49 -5.12 -7.91 13.78
C ALA A 49 -5.37 -8.91 12.65
N VAL A 50 -4.97 -8.56 11.44
CA VAL A 50 -5.06 -9.38 10.23
C VAL A 50 -3.70 -9.38 9.52
N CYS A 51 -3.26 -10.54 9.04
CA CYS A 51 -2.05 -10.63 8.22
C CYS A 51 -2.37 -10.13 6.81
N LEU A 52 -1.49 -9.30 6.25
CA LEU A 52 -1.59 -8.80 4.89
C LEU A 52 -0.43 -9.37 4.08
N TYR A 53 -0.73 -10.34 3.23
CA TYR A 53 0.25 -11.06 2.42
C TYR A 53 -0.11 -10.97 0.94
N THR A 54 0.34 -9.92 0.30
CA THR A 54 0.14 -9.63 -1.13
C THR A 54 1.15 -8.59 -1.62
N GLU A 55 1.46 -8.60 -2.91
CA GLU A 55 2.21 -7.53 -3.58
C GLU A 55 1.28 -6.56 -4.34
N ASP A 56 -0.01 -6.90 -4.46
CA ASP A 56 -0.99 -6.04 -5.12
C ASP A 56 -1.32 -4.81 -4.28
N LYS A 57 -0.88 -3.65 -4.76
CA LYS A 57 -1.03 -2.38 -4.07
C LYS A 57 -2.49 -1.96 -3.89
N SER A 58 -3.39 -2.41 -4.78
CA SER A 58 -4.82 -2.14 -4.64
C SER A 58 -5.44 -2.92 -3.48
N ILE A 59 -5.03 -4.17 -3.29
CA ILE A 59 -5.42 -4.99 -2.14
C ILE A 59 -4.83 -4.40 -0.85
N ILE A 60 -3.57 -3.95 -0.88
CA ILE A 60 -2.94 -3.30 0.28
C ILE A 60 -3.70 -2.01 0.66
N ALA A 61 -4.06 -1.19 -0.31
CA ALA A 61 -4.83 0.03 -0.08
C ALA A 61 -6.25 -0.27 0.46
N ALA A 62 -6.92 -1.29 -0.09
CA ALA A 62 -8.23 -1.74 0.38
C ALA A 62 -8.17 -2.27 1.83
N ALA A 63 -7.16 -3.08 2.15
CA ALA A 63 -6.94 -3.59 3.51
C ALA A 63 -6.69 -2.45 4.51
N LEU A 64 -5.94 -1.41 4.11
CA LEU A 64 -5.70 -0.24 4.94
C LEU A 64 -7.01 0.53 5.23
N LEU A 65 -7.84 0.76 4.20
CA LEU A 65 -9.16 1.39 4.38
C LEU A 65 -10.05 0.56 5.32
N ALA A 66 -10.09 -0.75 5.11
CA ALA A 66 -10.84 -1.67 5.96
C ALA A 66 -10.33 -1.65 7.41
N ALA A 67 -9.00 -1.60 7.63
CA ALA A 67 -8.41 -1.51 8.96
C ALA A 67 -8.78 -0.22 9.69
N LEU A 68 -8.79 0.91 8.96
CA LEU A 68 -9.20 2.21 9.50
C LEU A 68 -10.68 2.27 9.91
N ALA A 69 -11.55 1.56 9.19
CA ALA A 69 -12.98 1.52 9.51
C ALA A 69 -13.33 0.40 10.51
N GLY A 70 -12.65 -0.74 10.42
CA GLY A 70 -12.92 -1.93 11.21
C GLY A 70 -12.20 -1.99 12.56
N ASP A 71 -11.30 -1.03 12.85
CA ASP A 71 -10.53 -0.95 14.09
C ASP A 71 -9.63 -2.17 14.35
N PHE A 72 -8.91 -2.62 13.32
CA PHE A 72 -7.93 -3.69 13.44
C PHE A 72 -6.57 -3.27 12.85
N SER A 73 -5.50 -3.91 13.30
CA SER A 73 -4.16 -3.65 12.75
C SER A 73 -3.79 -4.61 11.62
N LEU A 74 -2.90 -4.17 10.74
CA LEU A 74 -2.35 -4.98 9.65
C LEU A 74 -0.95 -5.46 10.01
N VAL A 75 -0.69 -6.75 9.84
CA VAL A 75 0.62 -7.37 10.04
C VAL A 75 1.21 -7.70 8.67
N LEU A 76 2.32 -7.05 8.31
CA LEU A 76 2.97 -7.18 7.00
C LEU A 76 4.25 -8.01 7.12
N PRO A 77 4.27 -9.28 6.67
CA PRO A 77 5.49 -10.06 6.57
C PRO A 77 6.40 -9.50 5.47
N HIS A 78 7.71 -9.61 5.64
CA HIS A 78 8.69 -9.12 4.66
C HIS A 78 9.05 -10.15 3.58
N THR A 79 8.57 -11.37 3.72
CA THR A 79 8.88 -12.51 2.84
C THR A 79 7.74 -13.52 2.84
N ASP A 80 7.70 -14.36 1.83
CA ASP A 80 6.78 -15.47 1.64
C ASP A 80 7.14 -16.73 2.45
N SER A 81 8.01 -16.59 3.46
CA SER A 81 8.42 -17.69 4.33
C SER A 81 7.23 -18.24 5.13
N GLN A 82 6.88 -19.51 4.91
CA GLN A 82 5.88 -20.21 5.70
C GLN A 82 6.23 -20.25 7.19
N THR A 83 7.53 -20.26 7.51
CA THR A 83 8.01 -20.19 8.90
C THR A 83 7.60 -18.87 9.54
N LEU A 84 7.82 -17.73 8.87
CA LEU A 84 7.43 -16.42 9.37
C LEU A 84 5.91 -16.29 9.51
N LEU A 85 5.14 -16.79 8.54
CA LEU A 85 3.68 -16.79 8.64
C LEU A 85 3.18 -17.64 9.83
N SER A 86 3.81 -18.78 10.07
CA SER A 86 3.50 -19.62 11.23
C SER A 86 3.87 -18.93 12.56
N GLU A 87 5.00 -18.25 12.63
CA GLU A 87 5.40 -17.45 13.80
C GLU A 87 4.43 -16.28 14.06
N ILE A 88 3.99 -15.58 13.03
CA ILE A 88 2.97 -14.52 13.14
C ILE A 88 1.67 -15.09 13.69
N ARG A 89 1.19 -16.21 13.15
CA ARG A 89 0.00 -16.90 13.65
C ARG A 89 0.13 -17.25 15.14
N ASP A 90 1.23 -17.89 15.51
CA ASP A 90 1.40 -18.45 16.86
C ASP A 90 1.62 -17.35 17.91
N ASN A 91 2.41 -16.33 17.58
CA ASN A 91 2.74 -15.24 18.50
C ASN A 91 1.61 -14.20 18.63
N LEU A 92 0.94 -13.86 17.53
CA LEU A 92 -0.09 -12.82 17.50
C LEU A 92 -1.52 -13.38 17.46
N LYS A 93 -1.69 -14.70 17.38
CA LYS A 93 -2.99 -15.38 17.21
C LYS A 93 -3.76 -14.91 15.97
N VAL A 94 -3.02 -14.48 14.94
CA VAL A 94 -3.58 -14.04 13.66
C VAL A 94 -3.81 -15.25 12.78
N THR A 95 -5.06 -15.52 12.46
CA THR A 95 -5.45 -16.68 11.60
C THR A 95 -5.94 -16.24 10.23
N THR A 96 -6.42 -15.00 10.08
CA THR A 96 -6.94 -14.48 8.82
C THR A 96 -5.81 -13.77 8.05
N VAL A 97 -5.73 -14.05 6.75
CA VAL A 97 -4.74 -13.46 5.84
C VAL A 97 -5.45 -12.85 4.64
N ILE A 98 -5.37 -11.54 4.49
CA ILE A 98 -5.78 -10.85 3.25
C ILE A 98 -4.70 -11.12 2.20
N THR A 99 -5.08 -11.74 1.09
CA THR A 99 -4.13 -12.19 0.06
C THR A 99 -4.81 -12.45 -1.30
N ASP A 100 -4.05 -12.38 -2.36
CA ASP A 100 -4.38 -12.94 -3.69
C ASP A 100 -3.64 -14.28 -3.96
N GLN A 101 -2.84 -14.77 -2.99
CA GLN A 101 -1.93 -15.91 -3.12
C GLN A 101 -2.26 -17.03 -2.12
N ALA A 102 -3.52 -17.41 -2.02
CA ALA A 102 -4.02 -18.38 -1.01
C ALA A 102 -3.25 -19.72 -0.99
N ARG A 103 -2.70 -20.16 -2.11
CA ARG A 103 -1.94 -21.43 -2.22
C ARG A 103 -0.62 -21.44 -1.46
N LEU A 104 -0.09 -20.27 -1.10
CA LEU A 104 1.19 -20.15 -0.40
C LEU A 104 1.05 -20.11 1.13
N LEU A 105 -0.18 -20.15 1.63
CA LEU A 105 -0.44 -20.04 3.06
C LEU A 105 -0.28 -21.37 3.80
N PRO A 106 0.16 -21.36 5.07
CA PRO A 106 0.04 -22.50 5.96
C PRO A 106 -1.42 -22.95 6.09
N ALA A 107 -1.67 -24.26 6.13
CA ALA A 107 -3.03 -24.85 6.18
C ALA A 107 -3.90 -24.36 7.36
N SER A 108 -3.28 -23.83 8.41
CA SER A 108 -3.95 -23.29 9.61
C SER A 108 -4.29 -21.79 9.51
N MET A 109 -3.97 -21.13 8.39
CA MET A 109 -4.33 -19.74 8.13
C MET A 109 -5.43 -19.68 7.07
N GLN A 110 -6.39 -18.79 7.28
CA GLN A 110 -7.58 -18.66 6.44
C GLN A 110 -7.37 -17.50 5.45
N PRO A 111 -7.34 -17.77 4.13
CA PRO A 111 -7.26 -16.71 3.14
C PRO A 111 -8.56 -15.92 3.07
N LEU A 112 -8.43 -14.60 3.03
CA LEU A 112 -9.48 -13.67 2.68
C LEU A 112 -9.05 -13.00 1.36
N ILE A 113 -9.74 -13.33 0.28
CA ILE A 113 -9.50 -12.77 -1.04
C ILE A 113 -10.51 -11.64 -1.24
N PRO A 114 -10.07 -10.36 -1.33
CA PRO A 114 -10.99 -9.25 -1.52
C PRO A 114 -11.67 -9.29 -2.88
N GLU A 115 -12.96 -8.99 -2.91
CA GLU A 115 -13.78 -8.99 -4.12
C GLU A 115 -14.23 -7.58 -4.50
N THR A 116 -14.59 -7.38 -5.77
CA THR A 116 -15.07 -6.09 -6.31
C THR A 116 -16.58 -6.08 -6.56
N ASN A 117 -17.32 -7.00 -5.98
CA ASN A 117 -18.78 -7.12 -6.10
C ASN A 117 -19.55 -6.31 -5.02
N SER A 118 -18.86 -5.79 -4.02
CA SER A 118 -19.44 -4.92 -2.97
C SER A 118 -19.70 -3.49 -3.48
N PRO A 119 -20.48 -2.66 -2.74
CA PRO A 119 -20.74 -1.27 -3.12
C PRO A 119 -19.45 -0.47 -3.35
N ALA A 120 -19.50 0.46 -4.31
CA ALA A 120 -18.38 1.34 -4.64
C ALA A 120 -18.27 2.57 -3.73
N THR A 121 -19.31 2.85 -2.92
CA THR A 121 -19.29 3.89 -1.90
C THR A 121 -18.66 3.36 -0.64
N PHE A 122 -17.76 4.14 -0.03
CA PHE A 122 -17.10 3.78 1.23
C PHE A 122 -17.61 4.75 2.32
N ASP A 123 -18.77 4.40 2.92
CA ASP A 123 -19.48 5.25 3.89
C ASP A 123 -19.24 4.82 5.35
N HIS A 124 -18.20 4.05 5.59
CA HIS A 124 -17.87 3.62 6.95
C HIS A 124 -17.20 4.76 7.74
N PRO A 125 -17.65 5.03 8.99
CA PRO A 125 -16.93 5.96 9.84
C PRO A 125 -15.53 5.42 10.14
N LEU A 126 -14.51 6.25 9.92
CA LEU A 126 -13.14 5.85 10.27
C LEU A 126 -12.95 5.92 11.79
N ARG A 127 -12.40 4.85 12.37
CA ARG A 127 -12.03 4.77 13.78
C ARG A 127 -10.59 5.21 13.93
N LEU A 128 -10.40 6.53 14.01
CA LEU A 128 -9.10 7.15 13.99
C LEU A 128 -8.53 7.32 15.41
N HIS A 129 -7.80 6.34 15.86
CA HIS A 129 -7.03 6.39 17.10
C HIS A 129 -5.56 6.71 16.78
N PRO A 130 -5.10 7.98 16.94
CA PRO A 130 -3.84 8.45 16.36
C PRO A 130 -2.61 7.65 16.77
N ASP A 131 -2.56 7.21 18.02
CA ASP A 131 -1.40 6.55 18.62
C ASP A 131 -1.55 5.03 18.65
N GLN A 132 -2.70 4.48 18.19
CA GLN A 132 -2.91 3.06 18.03
C GLN A 132 -2.08 2.50 16.88
N GLU A 133 -1.58 1.29 17.03
CA GLU A 133 -0.91 0.57 15.96
C GLU A 133 -1.88 0.32 14.79
N LEU A 134 -1.52 0.83 13.63
CA LEU A 134 -2.24 0.55 12.37
C LEU A 134 -1.55 -0.54 11.56
N CYS A 135 -0.22 -0.52 11.50
CA CYS A 135 0.57 -1.51 10.78
C CYS A 135 1.77 -1.98 11.60
N ALA A 136 2.08 -3.27 11.49
CA ALA A 136 3.29 -3.87 12.00
C ALA A 136 4.09 -4.49 10.83
N PHE A 137 5.26 -3.95 10.55
CA PHE A 137 6.17 -4.44 9.52
C PHE A 137 7.17 -5.42 10.11
N TYR A 138 7.35 -6.56 9.45
CA TYR A 138 8.43 -7.46 9.78
C TYR A 138 9.61 -7.20 8.85
N THR A 139 10.82 -7.18 9.39
CA THR A 139 12.05 -7.03 8.60
C THR A 139 12.95 -8.23 8.84
N GLY A 140 13.67 -8.66 7.80
CA GLY A 140 14.72 -9.68 7.93
C GLY A 140 15.84 -9.13 8.81
N GLY A 141 16.07 -9.75 9.97
CA GLY A 141 17.21 -9.41 10.82
C GLY A 141 18.51 -9.94 10.23
N SER A 142 19.55 -9.12 10.16
CA SER A 142 20.92 -9.57 9.84
C SER A 142 21.47 -10.63 10.82
N THR A 143 20.80 -10.77 11.97
CA THR A 143 21.12 -11.72 13.07
C THR A 143 20.18 -12.92 13.13
N GLY A 144 19.31 -13.14 12.13
CA GLY A 144 18.50 -14.33 11.94
C GLY A 144 17.05 -14.25 12.41
N ALA A 145 16.70 -13.50 13.47
CA ALA A 145 15.30 -13.39 13.92
C ALA A 145 14.59 -12.18 13.29
N PRO A 146 13.38 -12.35 12.72
CA PRO A 146 12.60 -11.25 12.19
C PRO A 146 12.28 -10.22 13.29
N ARG A 147 12.40 -8.93 12.96
CA ARG A 147 12.04 -7.85 13.88
C ARG A 147 10.71 -7.24 13.47
N ARG A 148 9.82 -7.05 14.44
CA ARG A 148 8.53 -6.39 14.29
C ARG A 148 8.66 -4.90 14.58
N TRP A 149 8.19 -4.07 13.65
CA TRP A 149 8.18 -2.61 13.75
C TRP A 149 6.76 -2.10 13.67
N SER A 150 6.23 -1.67 14.81
CA SER A 150 4.90 -1.08 14.91
C SER A 150 4.89 0.36 14.40
N LYS A 151 3.86 0.71 13.67
CA LYS A 151 3.59 2.06 13.19
C LYS A 151 2.17 2.46 13.54
N SER A 152 2.03 3.60 14.19
CA SER A 152 0.72 4.14 14.51
C SER A 152 0.07 4.78 13.27
N LEU A 153 -1.24 4.99 13.36
CA LEU A 153 -2.00 5.75 12.39
C LEU A 153 -1.37 7.12 12.14
N ARG A 154 -1.02 7.84 13.21
CA ARG A 154 -0.36 9.16 13.14
C ARG A 154 0.96 9.09 12.37
N ASN A 155 1.81 8.11 12.66
CA ASN A 155 3.10 7.98 11.98
C ASN A 155 2.93 7.79 10.47
N LEU A 156 1.98 6.97 10.05
CA LEU A 156 1.82 6.62 8.64
C LEU A 156 1.08 7.70 7.84
N LEU A 157 -0.12 8.08 8.31
CA LEU A 157 -0.98 8.97 7.53
C LEU A 157 -0.59 10.44 7.65
N ALA A 158 -0.06 10.89 8.80
CA ALA A 158 0.46 12.24 8.90
C ALA A 158 1.72 12.44 8.04
N GLU A 159 2.61 11.44 8.00
CA GLU A 159 3.78 11.45 7.13
C GLU A 159 3.36 11.45 5.65
N ALA A 160 2.38 10.63 5.27
CA ALA A 160 1.86 10.60 3.90
C ALA A 160 1.26 11.95 3.48
N LEU A 161 0.44 12.58 4.34
CA LEU A 161 -0.12 13.90 4.07
C LEU A 161 0.95 14.99 3.97
N TYR A 162 1.95 14.95 4.87
CA TYR A 162 3.07 15.88 4.82
C TYR A 162 3.82 15.78 3.47
N HIS A 163 4.21 14.58 3.06
CA HIS A 163 4.92 14.38 1.81
C HIS A 163 4.06 14.67 0.59
N ALA A 164 2.79 14.29 0.59
CA ALA A 164 1.86 14.63 -0.49
C ALA A 164 1.76 16.14 -0.68
N GLN A 165 1.70 16.91 0.41
CA GLN A 165 1.68 18.36 0.37
C GLN A 165 3.04 18.96 -0.02
N ALA A 166 4.14 18.50 0.61
CA ALA A 166 5.48 19.02 0.36
C ALA A 166 5.94 18.82 -1.09
N PHE A 167 5.53 17.71 -1.70
CA PHE A 167 5.84 17.37 -3.10
C PHE A 167 4.73 17.75 -4.08
N ALA A 168 3.68 18.41 -3.60
CA ALA A 168 2.51 18.80 -4.39
C ALA A 168 1.94 17.62 -5.21
N VAL A 169 1.84 16.44 -4.57
CA VAL A 169 1.27 15.25 -5.21
C VAL A 169 -0.25 15.38 -5.30
N SER A 170 -0.81 15.02 -6.44
CA SER A 170 -2.24 15.17 -6.75
C SER A 170 -2.76 14.01 -7.59
N SER A 171 -4.06 14.00 -7.88
CA SER A 171 -4.71 13.02 -8.75
C SER A 171 -4.22 13.03 -10.21
N LYS A 172 -3.44 14.04 -10.60
CA LYS A 172 -2.82 14.14 -11.94
C LYS A 172 -1.48 13.41 -12.03
N ASP A 173 -0.93 12.98 -10.88
CA ASP A 173 0.38 12.35 -10.85
C ASP A 173 0.28 10.85 -11.09
N LEU A 174 1.25 10.35 -11.84
CA LEU A 174 1.55 8.94 -11.99
C LEU A 174 2.89 8.67 -11.31
N ILE A 175 2.88 7.82 -10.28
CA ILE A 175 4.04 7.47 -9.48
C ILE A 175 4.58 6.12 -9.96
N LEU A 176 5.79 6.10 -10.54
CA LEU A 176 6.49 4.88 -10.95
C LEU A 176 7.35 4.36 -9.78
N PRO A 177 7.01 3.21 -9.17
CA PRO A 177 7.81 2.63 -8.11
C PRO A 177 8.84 1.63 -8.65
N THR A 178 10.03 1.64 -8.05
CA THR A 178 11.03 0.57 -8.22
C THR A 178 11.26 -0.19 -6.89
N VAL A 179 10.41 0.06 -5.90
CA VAL A 179 10.50 -0.51 -4.55
C VAL A 179 9.20 -1.21 -4.19
N PRO A 180 9.27 -2.37 -3.53
CA PRO A 180 8.09 -3.13 -3.16
C PRO A 180 7.33 -2.48 -1.99
N ALA A 181 6.00 -2.64 -1.99
CA ALA A 181 5.10 -2.03 -1.01
C ALA A 181 5.18 -2.66 0.40
N HIS A 182 5.78 -3.85 0.56
CA HIS A 182 5.97 -4.49 1.87
C HIS A 182 7.13 -3.88 2.68
N HIS A 183 7.95 -3.00 2.08
CA HIS A 183 8.91 -2.16 2.81
C HIS A 183 8.29 -0.81 3.15
N ILE A 184 8.60 -0.25 4.33
CA ILE A 184 8.00 1.00 4.82
C ILE A 184 8.13 2.16 3.82
N TYR A 185 9.28 2.30 3.15
CA TYR A 185 9.50 3.31 2.13
C TYR A 185 8.57 3.11 0.91
N GLY A 186 8.52 1.88 0.38
CA GLY A 186 7.60 1.54 -0.70
C GLY A 186 6.13 1.69 -0.28
N PHE A 187 5.77 1.27 0.92
CA PHE A 187 4.43 1.42 1.47
C PHE A 187 3.98 2.89 1.52
N LEU A 188 4.86 3.77 2.02
CA LEU A 188 4.58 5.20 2.09
C LEU A 188 4.32 5.80 0.70
N PHE A 189 5.25 5.59 -0.24
CA PHE A 189 5.20 6.25 -1.54
C PHE A 189 4.31 5.57 -2.58
N THR A 190 3.96 4.29 -2.41
CA THR A 190 3.20 3.54 -3.41
C THR A 190 1.83 3.05 -2.92
N VAL A 191 1.50 3.30 -1.65
CA VAL A 191 0.17 3.02 -1.10
C VAL A 191 -0.40 4.24 -0.41
N LEU A 192 0.28 4.75 0.63
CA LEU A 192 -0.27 5.82 1.46
C LEU A 192 -0.39 7.15 0.72
N ILE A 193 0.68 7.61 0.06
CA ILE A 193 0.65 8.87 -0.70
C ILE A 193 -0.34 8.81 -1.86
N PRO A 194 -0.37 7.77 -2.73
CA PRO A 194 -1.43 7.62 -3.70
C PRO A 194 -2.82 7.68 -3.09
N LEU A 195 -3.06 6.97 -1.99
CA LEU A 195 -4.38 6.92 -1.35
C LEU A 195 -4.86 8.30 -0.87
N VAL A 196 -3.98 9.10 -0.22
CA VAL A 196 -4.36 10.44 0.28
C VAL A 196 -4.40 11.52 -0.82
N ALA A 197 -3.57 11.40 -1.86
CA ALA A 197 -3.47 12.36 -2.97
C ALA A 197 -4.30 11.97 -4.21
N LYS A 198 -4.88 10.76 -4.21
CA LYS A 198 -5.58 10.17 -5.38
C LYS A 198 -4.68 10.01 -6.61
N ALA A 199 -3.37 9.88 -6.44
CA ALA A 199 -2.42 9.65 -7.52
C ALA A 199 -2.53 8.21 -8.06
N SER A 200 -2.08 7.99 -9.30
CA SER A 200 -2.13 6.69 -9.96
C SER A 200 -0.77 5.97 -9.93
N LEU A 201 -0.80 4.67 -10.15
CA LEU A 201 0.37 3.79 -10.23
C LEU A 201 0.35 2.98 -11.53
N PRO A 202 1.49 2.60 -12.10
CA PRO A 202 1.55 1.62 -13.17
C PRO A 202 1.26 0.20 -12.64
N PRO A 203 0.90 -0.75 -13.55
CA PRO A 203 0.42 -2.08 -13.15
C PRO A 203 1.50 -3.00 -12.57
N ARG A 204 2.76 -2.63 -12.68
CA ARG A 204 3.88 -3.46 -12.19
C ARG A 204 4.91 -2.63 -11.43
N ILE A 205 5.80 -3.31 -10.71
CA ILE A 205 7.04 -2.76 -10.17
C ILE A 205 8.16 -3.11 -11.13
N CYS A 206 8.97 -2.12 -11.50
CA CYS A 206 10.18 -2.34 -12.28
C CYS A 206 11.41 -2.29 -11.37
N SER A 207 12.30 -3.27 -11.48
CA SER A 207 13.50 -3.36 -10.63
C SER A 207 14.79 -3.35 -11.44
N PHE A 208 14.74 -3.76 -12.71
CA PHE A 208 15.90 -3.76 -13.57
C PHE A 208 16.02 -2.46 -14.38
N PRO A 209 17.24 -1.97 -14.67
CA PRO A 209 17.44 -0.69 -15.35
C PRO A 209 16.68 -0.56 -16.68
N GLU A 210 16.63 -1.63 -17.47
CA GLU A 210 15.92 -1.64 -18.75
C GLU A 210 14.40 -1.57 -18.59
N GLU A 211 13.86 -2.24 -17.56
CA GLU A 211 12.43 -2.14 -17.22
C GLU A 211 12.08 -0.73 -16.77
N ILE A 212 12.93 -0.11 -15.94
CA ILE A 212 12.74 1.27 -15.48
C ILE A 212 12.73 2.23 -16.68
N ARG A 213 13.70 2.11 -17.63
CA ARG A 213 13.73 2.93 -18.85
C ARG A 213 12.48 2.71 -19.71
N HIS A 214 12.12 1.46 -19.92
CA HIS A 214 10.92 1.10 -20.67
C HIS A 214 9.66 1.72 -20.06
N ASP A 215 9.49 1.60 -18.73
CA ASP A 215 8.29 2.09 -18.06
C ASP A 215 8.26 3.63 -17.96
N LEU A 216 9.42 4.29 -17.84
CA LEU A 216 9.53 5.75 -17.96
C LEU A 216 9.06 6.22 -19.34
N ALA A 217 9.47 5.53 -20.40
CA ALA A 217 9.11 5.87 -21.78
C ALA A 217 7.65 5.51 -22.12
N SER A 218 7.12 4.43 -21.54
CA SER A 218 5.78 3.92 -21.87
C SER A 218 4.66 4.59 -21.09
N PHE A 219 4.89 4.88 -19.81
CA PHE A 219 3.87 5.41 -18.91
C PHE A 219 3.98 6.92 -18.69
N HIS A 220 5.10 7.54 -19.03
CA HIS A 220 5.38 8.96 -18.80
C HIS A 220 5.05 9.43 -17.37
N PRO A 221 5.60 8.75 -16.31
CA PRO A 221 5.29 9.11 -14.94
C PRO A 221 5.79 10.50 -14.60
N SER A 222 5.08 11.17 -13.68
CA SER A 222 5.50 12.47 -13.14
C SER A 222 6.45 12.33 -11.95
N ILE A 223 6.42 11.19 -11.26
CA ILE A 223 7.24 10.92 -10.06
C ILE A 223 7.87 9.53 -10.19
N LEU A 224 9.17 9.44 -9.97
CA LEU A 224 9.92 8.18 -9.84
C LEU A 224 10.30 7.97 -8.38
N VAL A 225 9.87 6.84 -7.80
CA VAL A 225 10.24 6.41 -6.43
C VAL A 225 11.19 5.24 -6.51
N SER A 226 12.43 5.43 -6.09
CA SER A 226 13.50 4.48 -6.34
C SER A 226 14.48 4.40 -5.17
N VAL A 227 15.58 3.71 -5.35
CA VAL A 227 16.68 3.58 -4.40
C VAL A 227 18.02 3.94 -5.05
N PRO A 228 19.03 4.34 -4.27
CA PRO A 228 20.30 4.82 -4.82
C PRO A 228 20.98 3.84 -5.79
N VAL A 229 20.83 2.53 -5.59
CA VAL A 229 21.42 1.52 -6.49
C VAL A 229 20.81 1.56 -7.88
N HIS A 230 19.49 1.76 -8.00
CA HIS A 230 18.82 1.88 -9.28
C HIS A 230 19.21 3.19 -9.99
N PHE A 231 19.28 4.31 -9.27
CA PHE A 231 19.76 5.57 -9.85
C PHE A 231 21.18 5.48 -10.38
N ARG A 232 22.09 4.78 -9.67
CA ARG A 232 23.45 4.55 -10.16
C ARG A 232 23.49 3.77 -11.46
N SER A 233 22.64 2.74 -11.58
CA SER A 233 22.56 1.92 -12.79
C SER A 233 21.93 2.65 -13.99
N LEU A 234 21.06 3.64 -13.73
CA LEU A 234 20.43 4.47 -14.76
C LEU A 234 21.38 5.56 -15.31
N ARG A 235 22.43 5.96 -14.56
CA ARG A 235 23.39 7.02 -14.96
C ARG A 235 24.16 6.72 -16.23
N THR A 236 24.22 5.49 -16.70
CA THR A 236 24.94 5.08 -17.92
C THR A 236 24.16 5.38 -19.22
N GLY A 237 23.02 6.05 -19.17
CA GLY A 237 22.21 6.42 -20.33
C GLY A 237 21.50 7.77 -20.14
N GLN A 238 20.97 8.32 -21.23
CA GLN A 238 20.15 9.56 -21.25
C GLN A 238 18.73 9.31 -20.69
N PHE A 239 18.65 8.91 -19.43
CA PHE A 239 17.37 8.49 -18.87
C PHE A 239 16.40 9.65 -18.63
N MET A 240 16.92 10.86 -18.33
CA MET A 240 16.09 12.05 -18.14
C MET A 240 15.41 12.52 -19.45
N ASP A 241 16.04 12.27 -20.60
CA ASP A 241 15.48 12.62 -21.89
C ASP A 241 14.32 11.70 -22.30
N SER A 242 14.21 10.52 -21.67
CA SER A 242 13.21 9.51 -21.97
C SER A 242 11.84 9.78 -21.31
N SER A 243 11.76 10.74 -20.39
CA SER A 243 10.52 11.01 -19.66
C SER A 243 10.31 12.51 -19.43
N PRO A 244 9.80 13.23 -20.44
CA PRO A 244 9.57 14.67 -20.35
C PRO A 244 8.53 15.06 -19.27
N ALA A 245 7.68 14.12 -18.84
CA ALA A 245 6.70 14.34 -17.78
C ALA A 245 7.30 14.24 -16.36
N LEU A 246 8.51 13.69 -16.21
CA LEU A 246 9.12 13.44 -14.91
C LEU A 246 9.53 14.76 -14.25
N ARG A 247 8.81 15.14 -13.20
CA ARG A 247 9.07 16.35 -12.40
C ARG A 247 9.83 16.09 -11.10
N MET A 248 9.88 14.82 -10.66
CA MET A 248 10.49 14.45 -9.38
C MET A 248 11.04 13.02 -9.39
N ALA A 249 12.21 12.84 -8.78
CA ALA A 249 12.78 11.54 -8.50
C ALA A 249 13.17 11.49 -7.01
N LEU A 250 12.70 10.46 -6.30
CA LEU A 250 12.83 10.29 -4.86
C LEU A 250 13.63 9.03 -4.52
N SER A 251 14.45 9.11 -3.46
CA SER A 251 15.30 8.01 -3.01
C SER A 251 15.52 8.07 -1.50
#